data_c58c3ad95b35c68dacbcc8fd0ffe4165
#
_entry.id   c58c3ad95b35c68dacbcc8fd0ffe4165
#
_cell.length_a   1.000
_cell.length_b   1.000
_cell.length_c   1.000
_cell.angle_alpha   90.00
_cell.angle_beta   90.00
_cell.angle_gamma   90.00
#
_symmetry.space_group_name_H-M   'P 1'
#
loop_
_entity.id
_entity.type
_entity.pdbx_description
1 polymer ?
#
loop_
_entity_poly.entity_id
_entity_poly.type
_entity_poly.pdbx_seq_one_letter_code
_entity_poly.pdbx_strand_id
1 'polypeptide(L)'
;MRALIVDDSSFVREYLRHLLDRMGIACEEAVDGSDALAVLTDEKEFDLMLLDVNMPVMNGLECVKALREAKMHPEMKVMMVTTEADNSFITRALDNGADEFLMKPFTPESLREKMMLLGFAA
;
A
#
# COMPACT_ATOMS: atom_id res chain seq x y z
N MET A 1 -4.59 14.94 0.00
CA MET A 1 -3.80 13.71 -0.07
C MET A 1 -4.70 12.53 -0.38
N ARG A 2 -4.25 11.63 -1.23
CA ARG A 2 -5.05 10.48 -1.68
C ARG A 2 -4.25 9.20 -1.54
N ALA A 3 -4.90 8.14 -1.01
CA ALA A 3 -4.29 6.83 -0.84
C ALA A 3 -5.08 5.76 -1.62
N LEU A 4 -4.37 4.74 -2.09
CA LEU A 4 -4.96 3.55 -2.69
C LEU A 4 -4.76 2.39 -1.73
N ILE A 5 -5.85 1.72 -1.35
CA ILE A 5 -5.83 0.56 -0.46
C ILE A 5 -6.05 -0.68 -1.31
N VAL A 6 -5.06 -1.57 -1.33
CA VAL A 6 -5.08 -2.77 -2.16
C VAL A 6 -5.04 -4.00 -1.27
N ASP A 7 -6.15 -4.70 -1.16
CA ASP A 7 -6.30 -5.90 -0.34
C ASP A 7 -7.51 -6.68 -0.85
N ASP A 8 -7.43 -8.00 -0.90
CA ASP A 8 -8.57 -8.81 -1.33
C ASP A 8 -9.65 -8.96 -0.24
N SER A 9 -9.34 -8.59 1.00
CA SER A 9 -10.29 -8.58 2.11
C SER A 9 -11.03 -7.26 2.18
N SER A 10 -12.34 -7.27 1.99
CA SER A 10 -13.17 -6.08 2.13
C SER A 10 -13.13 -5.53 3.56
N PHE A 11 -13.05 -6.42 4.55
CA PHE A 11 -12.95 -6.03 5.95
C PHE A 11 -11.69 -5.19 6.21
N VAL A 12 -10.54 -5.63 5.70
CA VAL A 12 -9.27 -4.91 5.87
C VAL A 12 -9.33 -3.57 5.14
N ARG A 13 -9.86 -3.55 3.91
CA ARG A 13 -10.00 -2.29 3.16
C ARG A 13 -10.87 -1.29 3.90
N GLU A 14 -12.01 -1.72 4.43
CA GLU A 14 -12.91 -0.85 5.18
C GLU A 14 -12.24 -0.30 6.44
N TYR A 15 -11.51 -1.14 7.16
CA TYR A 15 -10.82 -0.73 8.37
C TYR A 15 -9.73 0.31 8.08
N LEU A 16 -8.90 0.05 7.08
CA LEU A 16 -7.86 1.01 6.66
C LEU A 16 -8.47 2.32 6.18
N ARG A 17 -9.53 2.24 5.39
CA ARG A 17 -10.24 3.44 4.92
C ARG A 17 -10.75 4.26 6.10
N HIS A 18 -11.34 3.61 7.10
CA HIS A 18 -11.82 4.30 8.30
C HIS A 18 -10.68 5.04 9.02
N LEU A 19 -9.54 4.39 9.19
CA LEU A 19 -8.39 5.00 9.86
C LEU A 19 -7.85 6.19 9.06
N LEU A 20 -7.72 6.03 7.75
CA LEU A 20 -7.20 7.09 6.87
C LEU A 20 -8.17 8.26 6.73
N ASP A 21 -9.46 7.99 6.67
CA ASP A 21 -10.49 9.04 6.63
C ASP A 21 -10.38 9.93 7.87
N ARG A 22 -10.12 9.34 9.03
CA ARG A 22 -9.94 10.11 10.27
C ARG A 22 -8.69 10.98 10.26
N MET A 23 -7.74 10.67 9.39
CA MET A 23 -6.53 11.48 9.17
C MET A 23 -6.73 12.52 8.06
N GLY A 24 -7.91 12.60 7.46
CA GLY A 24 -8.21 13.53 6.37
C GLY A 24 -7.69 13.07 5.02
N ILE A 25 -7.43 11.78 4.84
CA ILE A 25 -6.89 11.21 3.61
C ILE A 25 -8.02 10.59 2.79
N ALA A 26 -8.20 11.04 1.56
CA ALA A 26 -9.17 10.46 0.63
C ALA A 26 -8.64 9.10 0.14
N CYS A 27 -9.51 8.09 0.08
CA CYS A 27 -9.12 6.73 -0.26
C CYS A 27 -9.87 6.19 -1.47
N GLU A 28 -9.16 5.42 -2.29
CA GLU A 28 -9.75 4.52 -3.28
C GLU A 28 -9.29 3.11 -2.96
N GLU A 29 -9.98 2.10 -3.50
CA GLU A 29 -9.73 0.70 -3.19
C GLU A 29 -9.53 -0.13 -4.44
N ALA A 30 -8.71 -1.18 -4.30
CA ALA A 30 -8.52 -2.19 -5.32
C ALA A 30 -8.45 -3.56 -4.64
N VAL A 31 -8.83 -4.61 -5.35
CA VAL A 31 -8.98 -5.96 -4.78
C VAL A 31 -7.75 -6.85 -5.00
N ASP A 32 -6.90 -6.49 -5.94
CA ASP A 32 -5.65 -7.21 -6.22
C ASP A 32 -4.67 -6.30 -6.98
N GLY A 33 -3.49 -6.83 -7.29
CA GLY A 33 -2.45 -6.05 -7.96
C GLY A 33 -2.83 -5.60 -9.37
N SER A 34 -3.54 -6.43 -10.11
CA SER A 34 -3.99 -6.08 -11.46
C SER A 34 -4.99 -4.93 -11.41
N ASP A 35 -5.95 -5.00 -10.51
CA ASP A 35 -6.94 -3.94 -10.29
C ASP A 35 -6.25 -2.64 -9.85
N ALA A 36 -5.25 -2.75 -8.97
CA ALA A 36 -4.48 -1.59 -8.52
C ALA A 36 -3.78 -0.89 -9.69
N LEU A 37 -3.12 -1.64 -10.57
CA LEU A 37 -2.46 -1.06 -11.74
C LEU A 37 -3.47 -0.37 -12.66
N ALA A 38 -4.66 -0.95 -12.84
CA ALA A 38 -5.72 -0.35 -13.63
C ALA A 38 -6.18 0.99 -13.03
N VAL A 39 -6.35 1.04 -11.70
CA VAL A 39 -6.70 2.29 -11.01
C VAL A 39 -5.60 3.34 -11.18
N LEU A 40 -4.34 2.93 -11.10
CA LEU A 40 -3.19 3.82 -11.20
C LEU A 40 -2.93 4.33 -12.62
N THR A 41 -3.54 3.74 -13.64
CA THR A 41 -3.46 4.28 -15.01
C THR A 41 -4.35 5.50 -15.21
N ASP A 42 -5.31 5.75 -14.31
CA ASP A 42 -6.11 6.96 -14.32
C ASP A 42 -5.22 8.18 -14.01
N GLU A 43 -5.64 9.37 -14.42
CA GLU A 43 -4.87 10.59 -14.27
C GLU A 43 -4.79 11.13 -12.84
N LYS A 44 -5.51 10.52 -11.90
CA LYS A 44 -5.50 10.94 -10.50
C LYS A 44 -4.14 10.70 -9.85
N GLU A 45 -3.73 11.65 -9.03
CA GLU A 45 -2.49 11.51 -8.27
C GLU A 45 -2.75 10.75 -6.96
N PHE A 46 -1.87 9.82 -6.65
CA PHE A 46 -1.87 9.10 -5.39
C PHE A 46 -0.56 9.37 -4.65
N ASP A 47 -0.66 9.61 -3.36
CA ASP A 47 0.50 9.90 -2.50
C ASP A 47 0.99 8.66 -1.79
N LEU A 48 0.09 7.70 -1.54
CA LEU A 48 0.37 6.51 -0.75
C LEU A 48 -0.40 5.32 -1.32
N MET A 49 0.25 4.16 -1.40
CA MET A 49 -0.41 2.89 -1.67
C MET A 49 -0.15 1.95 -0.49
N LEU A 50 -1.22 1.42 0.10
CA LEU A 50 -1.14 0.36 1.11
C LEU A 50 -1.47 -0.94 0.39
N LEU A 51 -0.51 -1.85 0.33
CA LEU A 51 -0.52 -2.98 -0.59
C LEU A 51 -0.33 -4.29 0.16
N ASP A 52 -1.38 -5.12 0.18
CA ASP A 52 -1.30 -6.47 0.72
C ASP A 52 -0.39 -7.33 -0.16
N VAL A 53 0.24 -8.31 0.44
CA VAL A 53 1.15 -9.22 -0.26
C VAL A 53 0.41 -10.39 -0.87
N ASN A 54 -0.41 -11.07 -0.07
CA ASN A 54 -1.06 -12.32 -0.48
C ASN A 54 -2.42 -12.05 -1.12
N MET A 55 -2.42 -11.84 -2.43
CA MET A 55 -3.63 -11.58 -3.21
C MET A 55 -3.66 -12.50 -4.42
N PRO A 56 -4.87 -12.87 -4.91
CA PRO A 56 -4.99 -13.63 -6.15
C PRO A 56 -4.62 -12.77 -7.37
N VAL A 57 -4.44 -13.39 -8.51
CA VAL A 57 -4.14 -12.80 -9.82
C VAL A 57 -2.76 -12.16 -9.86
N MET A 58 -2.51 -11.13 -9.05
CA MET A 58 -1.20 -10.49 -8.95
C MET A 58 -0.97 -10.14 -7.47
N ASN A 59 0.07 -10.70 -6.87
CA ASN A 59 0.41 -10.43 -5.47
C ASN A 59 1.11 -9.09 -5.31
N GLY A 60 1.31 -8.68 -4.05
CA GLY A 60 1.86 -7.36 -3.77
C GLY A 60 3.29 -7.16 -4.25
N LEU A 61 4.15 -8.18 -4.18
CA LEU A 61 5.52 -8.07 -4.69
C LEU A 61 5.55 -7.87 -6.18
N GLU A 62 4.73 -8.64 -6.91
CA GLU A 62 4.59 -8.49 -8.36
C GLU A 62 4.05 -7.12 -8.73
N CYS A 63 3.09 -6.63 -7.95
CA CYS A 63 2.45 -5.32 -8.19
C CYS A 63 3.47 -4.17 -8.03
N VAL A 64 4.22 -4.14 -6.94
CA VAL A 64 5.17 -3.05 -6.70
C VAL A 64 6.29 -3.08 -7.73
N LYS A 65 6.75 -4.27 -8.11
CA LYS A 65 7.76 -4.42 -9.15
C LYS A 65 7.26 -3.87 -10.49
N ALA A 66 6.06 -4.28 -10.91
CA ALA A 66 5.46 -3.82 -12.17
C ALA A 66 5.25 -2.31 -12.17
N LEU A 67 4.79 -1.75 -11.05
CA LEU A 67 4.58 -0.32 -10.88
C LEU A 67 5.89 0.47 -11.08
N ARG A 68 6.96 0.04 -10.43
CA ARG A 68 8.24 0.73 -10.49
C ARG A 68 8.91 0.57 -11.86
N GLU A 69 8.83 -0.61 -12.46
CA GLU A 69 9.37 -0.84 -13.82
C GLU A 69 8.64 0.02 -14.85
N ALA A 70 7.32 0.19 -14.71
CA ALA A 70 6.52 1.03 -15.58
C ALA A 70 6.70 2.53 -15.31
N LYS A 71 7.40 2.89 -14.23
CA LYS A 71 7.62 4.27 -13.78
C LYS A 71 6.31 5.04 -13.56
N MET A 72 5.27 4.34 -13.14
CA MET A 72 3.99 4.95 -12.79
C MET A 72 4.06 5.55 -11.39
N HIS A 73 3.49 6.74 -11.21
CA HIS A 73 3.43 7.42 -9.91
C HIS A 73 4.77 7.38 -9.14
N PRO A 74 5.86 7.93 -9.73
CA PRO A 74 7.20 7.78 -9.15
C PRO A 74 7.35 8.40 -7.76
N GLU A 75 6.53 9.37 -7.43
CA GLU A 75 6.56 10.04 -6.12
C GLU A 75 5.66 9.36 -5.06
N MET A 76 4.86 8.38 -5.48
CA MET A 76 3.95 7.68 -4.56
C MET A 76 4.74 6.75 -3.64
N LYS A 77 4.47 6.83 -2.34
CA LYS A 77 5.04 5.91 -1.37
C LYS A 77 4.25 4.62 -1.34
N VAL A 78 4.95 3.50 -1.22
CA VAL A 78 4.33 2.17 -1.17
C VAL A 78 4.64 1.53 0.18
N MET A 79 3.57 1.24 0.93
CA MET A 79 3.65 0.55 2.21
C MET A 79 3.06 -0.85 2.04
N MET A 80 3.88 -1.87 2.24
CA MET A 80 3.40 -3.26 2.23
C MET A 80 2.67 -3.54 3.53
N VAL A 81 1.49 -4.15 3.45
CA VAL A 81 0.70 -4.53 4.64
C VAL A 81 0.62 -6.05 4.65
N THR A 82 1.26 -6.69 5.62
CA THR A 82 1.53 -8.12 5.52
C THR A 82 1.63 -8.82 6.86
N THR A 83 1.37 -10.14 6.86
CA THR A 83 1.71 -11.02 7.99
C THR A 83 3.12 -11.59 7.86
N GLU A 84 3.78 -11.40 6.71
CA GLU A 84 5.13 -11.89 6.45
C GLU A 84 6.16 -11.00 7.14
N ALA A 85 6.96 -11.58 8.03
CA ALA A 85 7.87 -10.82 8.89
C ALA A 85 9.34 -11.19 8.72
N ASP A 86 9.69 -12.16 7.86
CA ASP A 86 11.09 -12.55 7.76
C ASP A 86 11.91 -11.52 6.97
N ASN A 87 13.21 -11.45 7.30
CA ASN A 87 14.11 -10.48 6.70
C ASN A 87 14.26 -10.66 5.18
N SER A 88 14.19 -11.89 4.70
CA SER A 88 14.26 -12.18 3.27
C SER A 88 13.11 -11.53 2.51
N PHE A 89 11.90 -11.64 3.03
CA PHE A 89 10.72 -11.04 2.43
C PHE A 89 10.82 -9.50 2.43
N ILE A 90 11.18 -8.93 3.58
CA ILE A 90 11.29 -7.48 3.72
C ILE A 90 12.34 -6.93 2.74
N THR A 91 13.49 -7.59 2.64
CA THR A 91 14.55 -7.20 1.72
C THR A 91 14.07 -7.22 0.28
N ARG A 92 13.36 -8.28 -0.12
CA ARG A 92 12.82 -8.40 -1.48
C ARG A 92 11.80 -7.29 -1.79
N ALA A 93 10.94 -6.97 -0.83
CA ALA A 93 9.95 -5.90 -1.02
C ALA A 93 10.63 -4.55 -1.22
N LEU A 94 11.60 -4.24 -0.38
CA LEU A 94 12.35 -2.98 -0.48
C LEU A 94 13.16 -2.92 -1.78
N ASP A 95 13.79 -4.01 -2.18
CA ASP A 95 14.56 -4.09 -3.44
C ASP A 95 13.66 -3.88 -4.66
N ASN A 96 12.40 -4.30 -4.56
CA ASN A 96 11.42 -4.12 -5.64
C ASN A 96 10.77 -2.73 -5.64
N GLY A 97 11.10 -1.89 -4.68
CA GLY A 97 10.66 -0.50 -4.67
C GLY A 97 9.62 -0.13 -3.63
N ALA A 98 9.33 -1.01 -2.67
CA ALA A 98 8.49 -0.65 -1.52
C ALA A 98 9.28 0.29 -0.61
N ASP A 99 8.58 1.21 0.04
CA ASP A 99 9.20 2.21 0.92
C ASP A 99 9.11 1.86 2.40
N GLU A 100 8.08 1.08 2.78
CA GLU A 100 7.84 0.72 4.18
C GLU A 100 6.97 -0.52 4.24
N PHE A 101 6.84 -1.11 5.43
CA PHE A 101 5.94 -2.23 5.67
C PHE A 101 5.19 -2.05 6.99
N LEU A 102 3.99 -2.61 7.06
CA LEU A 102 3.13 -2.58 8.24
C LEU A 102 2.69 -4.02 8.52
N MET A 103 2.96 -4.51 9.73
CA MET A 103 2.63 -5.88 10.11
C MET A 103 1.15 -6.01 10.47
N LYS A 104 0.53 -7.09 10.01
CA LYS A 104 -0.81 -7.51 10.45
C LYS A 104 -0.67 -8.45 11.66
N PRO A 105 -1.47 -8.31 12.71
CA PRO A 105 -2.44 -7.25 12.94
C PRO A 105 -1.76 -5.92 13.29
N PHE A 106 -2.36 -4.82 12.88
CA PHE A 106 -1.80 -3.49 13.14
C PHE A 106 -2.77 -2.68 13.99
N THR A 107 -2.24 -1.63 14.62
CA THR A 107 -3.01 -0.68 15.42
C THR A 107 -3.05 0.67 14.70
N PRO A 108 -3.99 1.58 15.06
CA PRO A 108 -3.97 2.94 14.53
C PRO A 108 -2.62 3.63 14.78
N GLU A 109 -2.01 3.38 15.95
CA GLU A 109 -0.72 3.94 16.32
C GLU A 109 0.40 3.43 15.42
N SER A 110 0.45 2.12 15.13
CA SER A 110 1.49 1.56 14.26
C SER A 110 1.37 2.07 12.83
N LEU A 111 0.15 2.23 12.33
CA LEU A 111 -0.07 2.82 11.00
C LEU A 111 0.43 4.27 10.99
N ARG A 112 0.08 5.06 12.00
CA ARG A 112 0.51 6.45 12.10
C ARG A 112 2.02 6.58 12.16
N GLU A 113 2.70 5.73 12.93
CA GLU A 113 4.17 5.71 13.01
C GLU A 113 4.81 5.48 11.65
N LYS A 114 4.30 4.49 10.89
CA LYS A 114 4.84 4.18 9.57
C LYS A 114 4.61 5.35 8.60
N MET A 115 3.47 5.98 8.67
CA MET A 115 3.18 7.14 7.82
C MET A 115 4.11 8.30 8.15
N MET A 116 4.42 8.53 9.42
CA MET A 116 5.37 9.56 9.82
C MET A 116 6.77 9.26 9.29
N LEU A 117 7.19 8.00 9.31
CA LEU A 117 8.49 7.59 8.76
C LEU A 117 8.56 7.84 7.24
N LEU A 118 7.43 7.79 6.55
CA LEU A 118 7.35 8.09 5.12
C LEU A 118 7.27 9.59 4.82
N GLY A 119 7.20 10.43 5.86
CA GLY A 119 7.15 11.87 5.71
C GLY A 119 5.75 12.47 5.69
N PHE A 120 4.71 11.69 5.99
CA PHE A 120 3.36 12.21 6.08
C PHE A 120 3.10 12.78 7.47
N ALA A 121 2.48 13.96 7.53
CA ALA A 121 2.10 14.57 8.80
C ALA A 121 0.99 13.74 9.46
N ALA A 122 1.10 13.56 10.76
CA ALA A 122 0.10 12.86 11.54
C ALA A 122 -1.15 13.73 11.77
#